data_e694db1545e5856c66ec3489c8947a34
#
_entry.id   e694db1545e5856c66ec3489c8947a34
#
_cell.length_a   1.000
_cell.length_b   1.000
_cell.length_c   1.000
_cell.angle_alpha   90.00
_cell.angle_beta   90.00
_cell.angle_gamma   90.00
#
_symmetry.space_group_name_H-M   'P 1'
#
loop_
_entity.id
_entity.type
_entity.pdbx_description
1 polymer ?
#
loop_
_entity_poly.entity_id
_entity_poly.type
_entity_poly.pdbx_seq_one_letter_code
_entity_poly.pdbx_strand_id
1 'polypeptide(L)'
;SHSIFWVNTPDLASSLKDMQIQRGAGTSTNGAGAFGGSINMQTESSAITPYAELSGSYGSFRTQKETVKVGSGLLHERWAFDMRLSHIKSDGYRDRAAAKLKSYFAQAGYYGDKTTVKLITFSGKEETYHAWDGIPKEMLETDRTYNPNGEIKENGVVTGFYKNQLDVYRQTHYQLLFNHIFNPAWNLNVAFHYTDGEGYYEEYKNQRTLKEYGLEPYFVPGSSDPVKKSDLVRRKNVDSDFGGMVFSLNYQSEKLQVSLGGGANKYVNDHDGKVLWVKNYIGSLSPDHTFYENTGKKTDVNLYGRLNYEL
;
A
#
# COMPACT_ATOMS: atom_id res chain seq x y z
N SER A 1 12.08 0.45 -3.59
CA SER A 1 11.86 0.77 -2.19
C SER A 1 11.58 -0.51 -1.41
N HIS A 2 12.11 -0.64 -0.20
CA HIS A 2 11.81 -1.74 0.72
C HIS A 2 10.88 -1.27 1.87
N SER A 3 10.14 -0.19 1.63
CA SER A 3 9.24 0.41 2.60
C SER A 3 7.81 -0.06 2.36
N ILE A 4 7.07 -0.25 3.44
CA ILE A 4 5.63 -0.51 3.43
C ILE A 4 4.94 0.77 3.92
N PHE A 5 4.01 1.28 3.14
CA PHE A 5 3.11 2.34 3.57
C PHE A 5 1.82 1.69 4.08
N TRP A 6 1.61 1.73 5.38
CA TRP A 6 0.45 1.05 6.01
C TRP A 6 -0.90 1.58 5.55
N VAL A 7 -0.94 2.83 5.12
CA VAL A 7 -2.16 3.44 4.58
C VAL A 7 -2.64 2.72 3.31
N ASN A 8 -1.74 2.09 2.54
CA ASN A 8 -2.06 1.34 1.33
C ASN A 8 -2.80 0.01 1.61
N THR A 9 -2.79 -0.44 2.88
CA THR A 9 -3.50 -1.66 3.32
C THR A 9 -4.45 -1.34 4.49
N PRO A 10 -5.42 -0.42 4.27
CA PRO A 10 -6.29 0.03 5.34
C PRO A 10 -7.08 -1.13 5.94
N ASP A 11 -7.13 -1.13 7.28
CA ASP A 11 -7.85 -2.12 8.09
C ASP A 11 -7.47 -3.60 7.85
N LEU A 12 -6.28 -3.87 7.30
CA LEU A 12 -5.80 -5.25 7.15
C LEU A 12 -5.74 -5.98 8.51
N ALA A 13 -5.37 -5.26 9.57
CA ALA A 13 -5.29 -5.79 10.92
C ALA A 13 -6.59 -6.47 11.41
N SER A 14 -7.76 -6.00 10.95
CA SER A 14 -9.05 -6.63 11.28
C SER A 14 -9.28 -8.01 10.65
N SER A 15 -8.36 -8.48 9.80
CA SER A 15 -8.38 -9.82 9.19
C SER A 15 -7.19 -10.68 9.63
N LEU A 16 -6.37 -10.19 10.57
CA LEU A 16 -5.20 -10.92 11.07
C LEU A 16 -5.49 -11.57 12.40
N LYS A 17 -5.04 -12.83 12.54
CA LYS A 17 -4.98 -13.55 13.80
C LYS A 17 -3.74 -13.16 14.61
N ASP A 18 -2.61 -13.00 13.92
CA ASP A 18 -1.31 -12.74 14.54
C ASP A 18 -0.42 -11.90 13.63
N MET A 19 0.44 -11.11 14.26
CA MET A 19 1.48 -10.33 13.61
C MET A 19 2.77 -10.42 14.41
N GLN A 20 3.81 -10.95 13.80
CA GLN A 20 5.14 -11.08 14.40
C GLN A 20 6.12 -10.13 13.72
N ILE A 21 6.79 -9.32 14.51
CA ILE A 21 7.80 -8.36 14.06
C ILE A 21 9.16 -8.84 14.53
N GLN A 22 10.04 -9.17 13.59
CA GLN A 22 11.42 -9.53 13.85
C GLN A 22 12.33 -8.37 13.44
N ARG A 23 13.12 -7.85 14.36
CA ARG A 23 14.11 -6.80 14.10
C ARG A 23 15.42 -7.41 13.61
N GLY A 24 16.11 -6.70 12.74
CA GLY A 24 17.40 -7.13 12.16
C GLY A 24 17.25 -8.21 11.10
N ALA A 25 18.39 -8.68 10.61
CA ALA A 25 18.44 -9.78 9.66
C ALA A 25 17.88 -11.05 10.29
N GLY A 26 16.81 -11.55 9.74
CA GLY A 26 16.19 -12.81 10.15
C GLY A 26 16.92 -14.04 9.59
N THR A 27 16.23 -15.16 9.66
CA THR A 27 16.69 -16.39 8.99
C THR A 27 16.66 -16.20 7.46
N SER A 28 17.51 -16.93 6.73
CA SER A 28 17.59 -16.90 5.27
C SER A 28 16.28 -17.21 4.54
N THR A 29 15.29 -17.76 5.25
CA THR A 29 13.96 -18.07 4.73
C THR A 29 13.14 -16.85 4.33
N ASN A 30 13.47 -15.65 4.87
CA ASN A 30 12.74 -14.41 4.60
C ASN A 30 13.24 -13.64 3.35
N GLY A 31 14.24 -14.19 2.66
CA GLY A 31 14.82 -13.61 1.44
C GLY A 31 15.73 -12.39 1.68
N ALA A 32 16.38 -11.93 0.63
CA ALA A 32 17.40 -10.86 0.69
C ALA A 32 16.83 -9.48 1.11
N GLY A 33 15.53 -9.26 0.97
CA GLY A 33 14.87 -8.02 1.38
C GLY A 33 14.75 -7.82 2.90
N ALA A 34 14.91 -8.88 3.69
CA ALA A 34 14.70 -8.89 5.14
C ALA A 34 15.96 -8.51 5.96
N PHE A 35 16.81 -7.63 5.47
CA PHE A 35 18.04 -7.21 6.13
C PHE A 35 17.83 -6.27 7.33
N GLY A 36 16.77 -5.48 7.32
CA GLY A 36 16.43 -4.56 8.41
C GLY A 36 15.38 -5.09 9.38
N GLY A 37 14.62 -6.08 8.96
CA GLY A 37 13.56 -6.73 9.73
C GLY A 37 12.57 -7.43 8.84
N SER A 38 11.68 -8.22 9.46
CA SER A 38 10.56 -8.86 8.78
C SER A 38 9.28 -8.75 9.61
N ILE A 39 8.15 -8.72 8.92
CA ILE A 39 6.82 -8.73 9.51
C ILE A 39 6.09 -9.92 8.93
N ASN A 40 5.78 -10.89 9.79
CA ASN A 40 4.98 -12.06 9.45
C ASN A 40 3.54 -11.81 9.89
N MET A 41 2.61 -11.92 8.98
CA MET A 41 1.19 -11.73 9.22
C MET A 41 0.44 -13.01 8.91
N GLN A 42 -0.35 -13.46 9.87
CA GLN A 42 -1.21 -14.64 9.71
C GLN A 42 -2.66 -14.18 9.69
N THR A 43 -3.38 -14.51 8.61
CA THR A 43 -4.82 -14.24 8.51
C THR A 43 -5.62 -15.10 9.50
N GLU A 44 -6.81 -14.65 9.86
CA GLU A 44 -7.76 -15.45 10.65
C GLU A 44 -8.02 -16.79 9.95
N SER A 45 -8.11 -17.85 10.74
CA SER A 45 -8.56 -19.16 10.23
C SER A 45 -10.07 -19.09 10.00
N SER A 46 -10.54 -19.78 8.96
CA SER A 46 -11.99 -19.89 8.74
C SER A 46 -12.69 -20.53 9.94
N ALA A 47 -13.84 -19.98 10.32
CA ALA A 47 -14.63 -20.52 11.40
C ALA A 47 -15.29 -21.86 11.02
N ILE A 48 -15.53 -22.72 12.01
CA ILE A 48 -16.23 -23.99 11.80
C ILE A 48 -17.75 -23.74 11.61
N THR A 49 -18.30 -22.78 12.36
CA THR A 49 -19.72 -22.40 12.32
C THR A 49 -19.94 -21.16 11.47
N PRO A 50 -21.04 -21.07 10.72
CA PRO A 50 -21.38 -19.86 9.99
C PRO A 50 -21.57 -18.67 10.96
N TYR A 51 -21.17 -17.49 10.51
CA TYR A 51 -21.29 -16.26 11.27
C TYR A 51 -21.54 -15.03 10.40
N ALA A 52 -22.14 -14.02 11.01
CA ALA A 52 -22.22 -12.66 10.49
C ALA A 52 -21.96 -11.69 11.64
N GLU A 53 -21.12 -10.71 11.42
CA GLU A 53 -20.76 -9.70 12.39
C GLU A 53 -20.87 -8.32 11.76
N LEU A 54 -21.51 -7.39 12.46
CA LEU A 54 -21.54 -5.98 12.14
C LEU A 54 -20.93 -5.22 13.30
N SER A 55 -19.89 -4.44 13.03
CA SER A 55 -19.27 -3.59 14.04
C SER A 55 -19.15 -2.15 13.55
N GLY A 56 -19.30 -1.21 14.49
CA GLY A 56 -19.17 0.22 14.25
C GLY A 56 -18.45 0.89 15.41
N SER A 57 -17.65 1.90 15.10
CA SER A 57 -17.01 2.74 16.11
C SER A 57 -17.04 4.21 15.71
N TYR A 58 -17.09 5.08 16.71
CA TYR A 58 -17.03 6.53 16.56
C TYR A 58 -16.00 7.10 17.54
N GLY A 59 -15.17 8.02 17.08
CA GLY A 59 -14.11 8.61 17.86
C GLY A 59 -13.85 10.08 17.56
N SER A 60 -12.75 10.63 18.12
CA SER A 60 -12.32 12.01 17.91
C SER A 60 -12.18 12.32 16.43
N PHE A 61 -12.29 13.61 16.08
CA PHE A 61 -12.18 14.13 14.70
C PHE A 61 -13.18 13.51 13.73
N ARG A 62 -14.41 13.21 14.23
CA ARG A 62 -15.48 12.53 13.49
C ARG A 62 -15.02 11.20 12.87
N THR A 63 -14.06 10.53 13.52
CA THR A 63 -13.59 9.23 13.04
C THR A 63 -14.70 8.21 13.19
N GLN A 64 -15.03 7.56 12.08
CA GLN A 64 -16.03 6.51 11.98
C GLN A 64 -15.39 5.29 11.34
N LYS A 65 -15.66 4.12 11.87
CA LYS A 65 -15.31 2.84 11.26
C LYS A 65 -16.53 1.94 11.28
N GLU A 66 -16.80 1.34 10.13
CA GLU A 66 -17.89 0.39 9.91
C GLU A 66 -17.31 -0.86 9.28
N THR A 67 -17.61 -2.03 9.83
CA THR A 67 -17.10 -3.30 9.36
C THR A 67 -18.20 -4.35 9.35
N VAL A 68 -18.27 -5.10 8.25
CA VAL A 68 -19.11 -6.28 8.10
C VAL A 68 -18.20 -7.47 7.86
N LYS A 69 -18.38 -8.55 8.65
CA LYS A 69 -17.72 -9.84 8.45
C LYS A 69 -18.77 -10.92 8.28
N VAL A 70 -18.56 -11.83 7.35
CA VAL A 70 -19.40 -13.01 7.16
C VAL A 70 -18.53 -14.23 6.88
N GLY A 71 -18.95 -15.37 7.37
CA GLY A 71 -18.29 -16.65 7.10
C GLY A 71 -19.31 -17.78 6.93
N SER A 72 -19.03 -18.68 6.00
CA SER A 72 -19.91 -19.83 5.69
C SER A 72 -19.88 -20.92 6.76
N GLY A 73 -18.89 -20.88 7.65
CA GLY A 73 -18.51 -22.06 8.39
C GLY A 73 -17.89 -23.13 7.48
N LEU A 74 -17.66 -24.32 8.02
CA LEU A 74 -17.10 -25.44 7.29
C LEU A 74 -18.21 -26.21 6.57
N LEU A 75 -18.29 -26.04 5.25
CA LEU A 75 -19.26 -26.70 4.37
C LEU A 75 -18.72 -28.07 3.95
N HIS A 76 -19.54 -29.11 4.08
CA HIS A 76 -19.20 -30.50 3.74
C HIS A 76 -17.84 -30.94 4.34
N GLU A 77 -17.55 -30.44 5.56
CA GLU A 77 -16.31 -30.73 6.31
C GLU A 77 -15.00 -30.32 5.62
N ARG A 78 -15.05 -29.61 4.50
CA ARG A 78 -13.87 -29.33 3.66
C ARG A 78 -13.77 -27.92 3.12
N TRP A 79 -14.85 -27.21 2.94
CA TRP A 79 -14.84 -25.89 2.30
C TRP A 79 -15.25 -24.78 3.27
N ALA A 80 -14.54 -23.68 3.23
CA ALA A 80 -14.93 -22.51 4.00
C ALA A 80 -14.70 -21.23 3.19
N PHE A 81 -15.56 -20.25 3.41
CA PHE A 81 -15.52 -18.94 2.77
C PHE A 81 -15.69 -17.87 3.85
N ASP A 82 -14.84 -16.86 3.83
CA ASP A 82 -14.94 -15.71 4.72
C ASP A 82 -14.77 -14.42 3.92
N MET A 83 -15.49 -13.39 4.34
CA MET A 83 -15.41 -12.07 3.73
C MET A 83 -15.52 -10.98 4.79
N ARG A 84 -14.77 -9.91 4.61
CA ARG A 84 -14.86 -8.66 5.38
C ARG A 84 -14.92 -7.47 4.44
N LEU A 85 -15.82 -6.53 4.75
CA LEU A 85 -15.86 -5.19 4.14
C LEU A 85 -15.64 -4.16 5.26
N SER A 86 -14.87 -3.13 4.98
CA SER A 86 -14.60 -2.08 5.95
C SER A 86 -14.56 -0.71 5.30
N HIS A 87 -15.09 0.27 6.01
CA HIS A 87 -15.05 1.68 5.66
C HIS A 87 -14.57 2.49 6.87
N ILE A 88 -13.58 3.36 6.68
CA ILE A 88 -13.07 4.27 7.70
C ILE A 88 -13.09 5.69 7.13
N LYS A 89 -13.59 6.61 7.93
CA LYS A 89 -13.61 8.04 7.61
C LYS A 89 -13.16 8.83 8.83
N SER A 90 -12.35 9.88 8.62
CA SER A 90 -11.91 10.81 9.66
C SER A 90 -11.65 12.17 9.06
N ASP A 91 -11.87 13.24 9.84
CA ASP A 91 -11.42 14.58 9.44
C ASP A 91 -9.94 14.80 9.76
N GLY A 92 -9.34 13.96 10.63
CA GLY A 92 -7.98 14.10 11.11
C GLY A 92 -7.82 15.17 12.19
N TYR A 93 -6.70 15.14 12.90
CA TYR A 93 -6.37 16.12 13.93
C TYR A 93 -5.98 17.48 13.34
N ARG A 94 -5.25 17.46 12.23
CA ARG A 94 -4.77 18.68 11.57
C ARG A 94 -5.84 19.24 10.65
N ASP A 95 -5.74 20.53 10.35
CA ASP A 95 -6.59 21.19 9.37
C ASP A 95 -6.45 20.50 8.00
N ARG A 96 -7.58 20.28 7.33
CA ARG A 96 -7.59 19.63 6.00
C ARG A 96 -6.85 18.29 5.97
N ALA A 97 -6.93 17.48 7.01
CA ALA A 97 -6.27 16.17 7.10
C ALA A 97 -7.27 15.00 6.97
N ALA A 98 -8.34 15.22 6.20
CA ALA A 98 -9.38 14.21 6.03
C ALA A 98 -8.86 12.95 5.34
N ALA A 99 -9.30 11.79 5.83
CA ALA A 99 -9.02 10.48 5.27
C ALA A 99 -10.31 9.71 5.02
N LYS A 100 -10.37 9.01 3.88
CA LYS A 100 -11.42 8.06 3.52
C LYS A 100 -10.76 6.78 3.06
N LEU A 101 -11.00 5.70 3.81
CA LEU A 101 -10.37 4.41 3.55
C LEU A 101 -11.47 3.36 3.34
N LYS A 102 -11.31 2.54 2.30
CA LYS A 102 -12.20 1.41 2.03
C LYS A 102 -11.36 0.17 1.85
N SER A 103 -11.80 -0.95 2.38
CA SER A 103 -11.10 -2.21 2.18
C SER A 103 -12.05 -3.39 2.13
N TYR A 104 -11.58 -4.44 1.46
CA TYR A 104 -12.17 -5.76 1.59
C TYR A 104 -11.08 -6.80 1.85
N PHE A 105 -11.49 -7.90 2.42
CA PHE A 105 -10.75 -9.16 2.54
C PHE A 105 -11.70 -10.28 2.20
N ALA A 106 -11.25 -11.25 1.41
CA ALA A 106 -12.00 -12.47 1.14
C ALA A 106 -11.04 -13.65 1.07
N GLN A 107 -11.46 -14.78 1.62
CA GLN A 107 -10.74 -16.04 1.50
C GLN A 107 -11.68 -17.19 1.20
N ALA A 108 -11.18 -18.15 0.45
CA ALA A 108 -11.80 -19.45 0.20
C ALA A 108 -10.78 -20.54 0.57
N GLY A 109 -11.17 -21.53 1.35
CA GLY A 109 -10.31 -22.61 1.78
C GLY A 109 -10.89 -23.98 1.44
N TYR A 110 -10.03 -24.87 0.94
CA TYR A 110 -10.27 -26.31 0.88
C TYR A 110 -9.36 -27.01 1.88
N TYR A 111 -9.93 -27.82 2.73
CA TYR A 111 -9.27 -28.53 3.83
C TYR A 111 -9.50 -30.05 3.67
N GLY A 112 -8.66 -30.72 2.88
CA GLY A 112 -8.65 -32.18 2.78
C GLY A 112 -7.70 -32.80 3.77
N ASP A 113 -7.72 -34.16 3.88
CA ASP A 113 -6.95 -34.89 4.87
C ASP A 113 -5.42 -34.68 4.77
N LYS A 114 -4.92 -34.49 3.56
CA LYS A 114 -3.49 -34.27 3.28
C LYS A 114 -3.20 -33.00 2.52
N THR A 115 -4.23 -32.30 2.02
CA THR A 115 -4.06 -31.16 1.13
C THR A 115 -4.91 -29.99 1.63
N THR A 116 -4.28 -28.84 1.79
CA THR A 116 -4.96 -27.58 2.04
C THR A 116 -4.68 -26.63 0.88
N VAL A 117 -5.74 -26.01 0.35
CA VAL A 117 -5.63 -24.94 -0.65
C VAL A 117 -6.38 -23.74 -0.12
N LYS A 118 -5.75 -22.56 -0.15
CA LYS A 118 -6.39 -21.28 0.19
C LYS A 118 -6.21 -20.29 -0.93
N LEU A 119 -7.29 -19.65 -1.32
CA LEU A 119 -7.29 -18.46 -2.15
C LEU A 119 -7.63 -17.28 -1.25
N ILE A 120 -6.78 -16.26 -1.26
CA ILE A 120 -6.95 -15.04 -0.47
C ILE A 120 -6.88 -13.86 -1.41
N THR A 121 -7.82 -12.93 -1.28
CA THR A 121 -7.74 -11.62 -1.93
C THR A 121 -8.13 -10.53 -0.94
N PHE A 122 -7.40 -9.43 -0.98
CA PHE A 122 -7.74 -8.26 -0.21
C PHE A 122 -7.30 -6.99 -0.95
N SER A 123 -8.03 -5.93 -0.73
CA SER A 123 -7.73 -4.64 -1.34
C SER A 123 -7.99 -3.51 -0.35
N GLY A 124 -7.21 -2.46 -0.51
CA GLY A 124 -7.40 -1.19 0.14
C GLY A 124 -7.42 -0.06 -0.87
N LYS A 125 -8.33 0.89 -0.66
CA LYS A 125 -8.34 2.19 -1.35
C LYS A 125 -8.30 3.29 -0.31
N GLU A 126 -7.38 4.21 -0.48
CA GLU A 126 -7.28 5.43 0.29
C GLU A 126 -7.55 6.67 -0.55
N GLU A 127 -8.10 7.68 0.08
CA GLU A 127 -8.18 9.06 -0.36
C GLU A 127 -7.87 9.93 0.84
N THR A 128 -6.70 10.56 0.86
CA THR A 128 -6.23 11.37 1.98
C THR A 128 -5.82 12.75 1.50
N TYR A 129 -6.18 13.79 2.25
CA TYR A 129 -5.60 15.11 2.03
C TYR A 129 -4.17 15.13 2.59
N HIS A 130 -3.25 15.76 1.89
CA HIS A 130 -1.87 15.83 2.34
C HIS A 130 -1.74 16.56 3.68
N ALA A 131 -1.15 15.90 4.65
CA ALA A 131 -0.77 16.46 5.94
C ALA A 131 0.65 15.98 6.32
N TRP A 132 1.52 15.88 5.31
CA TRP A 132 2.84 15.26 5.41
C TRP A 132 3.90 16.18 6.01
N ASP A 133 3.79 17.49 5.74
CA ASP A 133 4.78 18.46 6.19
C ASP A 133 4.55 18.85 7.65
N GLY A 134 5.64 18.99 8.39
CA GLY A 134 5.63 19.53 9.73
C GLY A 134 5.30 21.03 9.76
N ILE A 135 5.12 21.55 10.96
CA ILE A 135 4.98 22.99 11.22
C ILE A 135 6.23 23.51 11.95
N PRO A 136 6.55 24.79 11.81
CA PRO A 136 7.58 25.44 12.62
C PRO A 136 7.31 25.27 14.13
N LYS A 137 8.39 25.18 14.94
CA LYS A 137 8.28 24.95 16.38
C LYS A 137 7.40 26.00 17.06
N GLU A 138 7.49 27.24 16.62
CA GLU A 138 6.77 28.38 17.17
C GLU A 138 5.24 28.22 16.99
N MET A 139 4.81 27.54 15.94
CA MET A 139 3.38 27.28 15.68
C MET A 139 2.81 26.19 16.61
N LEU A 140 3.62 25.39 17.25
CA LEU A 140 3.14 24.37 18.20
C LEU A 140 2.36 24.96 19.36
N GLU A 141 2.63 26.21 19.74
CA GLU A 141 1.97 26.91 20.84
C GLU A 141 0.81 27.78 20.38
N THR A 142 0.82 28.24 19.13
CA THR A 142 -0.18 29.18 18.59
C THR A 142 -1.22 28.52 17.69
N ASP A 143 -0.80 27.61 16.83
CA ASP A 143 -1.67 26.89 15.89
C ASP A 143 -1.15 25.49 15.59
N ARG A 144 -1.32 24.60 16.56
CA ARG A 144 -0.84 23.22 16.51
C ARG A 144 -1.49 22.40 15.40
N THR A 145 -2.68 22.76 14.96
CA THR A 145 -3.43 22.01 13.93
C THR A 145 -3.12 22.46 12.52
N TYR A 146 -2.37 23.54 12.36
CA TYR A 146 -2.05 24.09 11.05
C TYR A 146 -1.45 23.05 10.09
N ASN A 147 -1.93 23.06 8.86
CA ASN A 147 -1.43 22.22 7.77
C ASN A 147 -0.96 23.10 6.60
N PRO A 148 0.34 23.18 6.32
CA PRO A 148 0.87 24.02 5.22
C PRO A 148 0.65 23.41 3.83
N ASN A 149 0.22 22.15 3.75
CA ASN A 149 0.01 21.52 2.45
C ASN A 149 -1.15 22.16 1.70
N GLY A 150 -0.93 22.41 0.43
CA GLY A 150 -1.93 23.03 -0.43
C GLY A 150 -2.03 24.57 -0.29
N GLU A 151 -1.16 25.25 0.47
CA GLU A 151 -1.13 26.70 0.53
C GLU A 151 -1.05 27.33 -0.86
N ILE A 152 -1.93 28.31 -1.11
CA ILE A 152 -1.87 29.22 -2.25
C ILE A 152 -1.36 30.55 -1.72
N LYS A 153 -0.23 31.02 -2.27
CA LYS A 153 0.42 32.25 -1.80
C LYS A 153 0.42 33.34 -2.86
N GLU A 154 0.13 34.56 -2.43
CA GLU A 154 0.32 35.77 -3.22
C GLU A 154 1.24 36.72 -2.45
N ASN A 155 2.35 37.11 -3.08
CA ASN A 155 3.40 37.92 -2.46
C ASN A 155 3.89 37.41 -1.10
N GLY A 156 3.98 36.07 -0.97
CA GLY A 156 4.41 35.40 0.25
C GLY A 156 3.34 35.20 1.32
N VAL A 157 2.15 35.76 1.15
CA VAL A 157 1.02 35.67 2.07
C VAL A 157 0.10 34.54 1.62
N VAL A 158 -0.35 33.70 2.55
CA VAL A 158 -1.33 32.64 2.27
C VAL A 158 -2.69 33.27 2.02
N THR A 159 -3.25 33.07 0.84
CA THR A 159 -4.56 33.61 0.40
C THR A 159 -5.62 32.51 0.30
N GLY A 160 -5.23 31.24 0.37
CA GLY A 160 -6.17 30.12 0.29
C GLY A 160 -5.45 28.77 0.33
N PHE A 161 -6.25 27.73 0.12
CA PHE A 161 -5.75 26.34 0.10
C PHE A 161 -6.35 25.56 -1.06
N TYR A 162 -5.51 24.80 -1.73
CA TYR A 162 -5.92 23.93 -2.82
C TYR A 162 -6.73 22.75 -2.30
N LYS A 163 -7.93 22.54 -2.84
CA LYS A 163 -8.87 21.54 -2.34
C LYS A 163 -8.48 20.10 -2.68
N ASN A 164 -7.81 19.93 -3.82
CA ASN A 164 -7.43 18.59 -4.32
C ASN A 164 -5.95 18.26 -4.01
N GLN A 165 -5.42 18.76 -2.90
CA GLN A 165 -4.11 18.35 -2.38
C GLN A 165 -4.23 16.91 -1.82
N LEU A 166 -4.40 15.94 -2.71
CA LEU A 166 -4.83 14.59 -2.38
C LEU A 166 -3.77 13.54 -2.72
N ASP A 167 -3.72 12.51 -1.89
CA ASP A 167 -3.14 11.21 -2.18
C ASP A 167 -4.28 10.21 -2.36
N VAL A 168 -4.29 9.54 -3.50
CA VAL A 168 -5.29 8.53 -3.85
C VAL A 168 -4.55 7.29 -4.32
N TYR A 169 -4.69 6.20 -3.58
CA TYR A 169 -4.02 4.95 -3.92
C TYR A 169 -4.95 3.76 -3.69
N ARG A 170 -4.85 2.76 -4.56
CA ARG A 170 -5.50 1.46 -4.44
C ARG A 170 -4.46 0.37 -4.59
N GLN A 171 -4.53 -0.64 -3.73
CA GLN A 171 -3.69 -1.83 -3.84
C GLN A 171 -4.53 -3.08 -3.63
N THR A 172 -4.39 -4.05 -4.53
CA THR A 172 -5.11 -5.33 -4.50
C THR A 172 -4.14 -6.48 -4.49
N HIS A 173 -4.35 -7.42 -3.59
CA HIS A 173 -3.53 -8.61 -3.42
C HIS A 173 -4.32 -9.87 -3.77
N TYR A 174 -3.68 -10.80 -4.44
CA TYR A 174 -4.17 -12.14 -4.73
C TYR A 174 -3.12 -13.14 -4.29
N GLN A 175 -3.53 -14.16 -3.54
CA GLN A 175 -2.64 -15.20 -3.04
C GLN A 175 -3.29 -16.56 -3.20
N LEU A 176 -2.54 -17.52 -3.73
CA LEU A 176 -2.91 -18.94 -3.77
C LEU A 176 -1.90 -19.71 -2.94
N LEU A 177 -2.36 -20.26 -1.82
CA LEU A 177 -1.55 -21.04 -0.90
C LEU A 177 -1.90 -22.52 -1.04
N PHE A 178 -0.90 -23.34 -1.27
CA PHE A 178 -1.02 -24.78 -1.39
C PHE A 178 -0.11 -25.47 -0.36
N ASN A 179 -0.66 -26.36 0.44
CA ASN A 179 0.07 -27.24 1.33
C ASN A 179 -0.33 -28.68 1.06
N HIS A 180 0.66 -29.59 0.99
CA HIS A 180 0.43 -31.01 0.83
C HIS A 180 1.34 -31.81 1.76
N ILE A 181 0.74 -32.77 2.52
CA ILE A 181 1.42 -33.70 3.41
C ILE A 181 1.50 -35.03 2.68
N PHE A 182 2.67 -35.37 2.16
CA PHE A 182 2.90 -36.69 1.49
C PHE A 182 2.78 -37.82 2.48
N ASN A 183 3.44 -37.66 3.63
CA ASN A 183 3.43 -38.62 4.76
C ASN A 183 3.87 -37.82 6.04
N PRO A 184 3.90 -38.47 7.23
CA PRO A 184 4.28 -37.79 8.48
C PRO A 184 5.64 -37.09 8.46
N ALA A 185 6.58 -37.52 7.58
CA ALA A 185 7.91 -36.94 7.49
C ALA A 185 8.04 -35.84 6.45
N TRP A 186 7.19 -35.81 5.42
CA TRP A 186 7.36 -34.91 4.28
C TRP A 186 6.15 -34.01 4.04
N ASN A 187 6.37 -32.71 3.91
CA ASN A 187 5.38 -31.78 3.45
C ASN A 187 5.95 -30.77 2.43
N LEU A 188 5.06 -30.29 1.56
CA LEU A 188 5.35 -29.26 0.55
C LEU A 188 4.42 -28.06 0.78
N ASN A 189 4.99 -26.88 0.78
CA ASN A 189 4.26 -25.61 0.72
C ASN A 189 4.63 -24.88 -0.56
N VAL A 190 3.63 -24.37 -1.26
CA VAL A 190 3.80 -23.49 -2.42
C VAL A 190 2.83 -22.33 -2.29
N ALA A 191 3.31 -21.12 -2.52
CA ALA A 191 2.46 -19.95 -2.55
C ALA A 191 2.75 -19.12 -3.80
N PHE A 192 1.69 -18.73 -4.50
CA PHE A 192 1.72 -17.74 -5.56
C PHE A 192 1.12 -16.46 -5.02
N HIS A 193 1.68 -15.34 -5.43
CA HIS A 193 1.14 -14.03 -5.09
C HIS A 193 1.20 -13.08 -6.28
N TYR A 194 0.21 -12.19 -6.33
CA TYR A 194 0.18 -11.09 -7.26
C TYR A 194 -0.42 -9.88 -6.55
N THR A 195 0.19 -8.73 -6.75
CA THR A 195 -0.26 -7.45 -6.20
C THR A 195 -0.29 -6.43 -7.33
N ASP A 196 -1.44 -5.79 -7.50
CA ASP A 196 -1.69 -4.67 -8.39
C ASP A 196 -1.87 -3.42 -7.54
N GLY A 197 -1.17 -2.35 -7.86
CA GLY A 197 -1.23 -1.11 -7.12
C GLY A 197 -1.17 0.11 -8.04
N GLU A 198 -2.19 0.96 -7.98
CA GLU A 198 -2.28 2.17 -8.77
C GLU A 198 -2.69 3.37 -7.95
N GLY A 199 -2.21 4.55 -8.31
CA GLY A 199 -2.63 5.75 -7.64
C GLY A 199 -1.88 6.99 -8.08
N TYR A 200 -2.20 8.08 -7.43
CA TYR A 200 -1.56 9.36 -7.68
C TYR A 200 -1.59 10.25 -6.45
N TYR A 201 -0.68 11.19 -6.40
CA TYR A 201 -0.84 12.37 -5.57
C TYR A 201 -0.83 13.65 -6.39
N GLU A 202 -1.70 14.59 -6.00
CA GLU A 202 -1.92 15.85 -6.65
C GLU A 202 -1.55 17.00 -5.73
N GLU A 203 -0.83 17.99 -6.24
CA GLU A 203 -0.27 19.07 -5.45
C GLU A 203 -0.35 20.41 -6.18
N TYR A 204 -0.77 21.45 -5.45
CA TYR A 204 -0.49 22.83 -5.81
C TYR A 204 0.93 23.20 -5.38
N LYS A 205 1.67 23.83 -6.27
CA LYS A 205 3.05 24.27 -6.05
C LYS A 205 3.18 25.74 -6.36
N ASN A 206 3.57 26.52 -5.36
CA ASN A 206 3.84 27.94 -5.53
C ASN A 206 5.16 28.18 -6.24
N GLN A 207 5.21 29.11 -7.21
CA GLN A 207 6.39 29.72 -7.83
C GLN A 207 7.46 28.68 -8.27
N ARG A 208 7.04 27.65 -9.02
CA ARG A 208 7.94 26.63 -9.55
C ARG A 208 8.55 27.08 -10.88
N THR A 209 9.80 26.68 -11.11
CA THR A 209 10.52 26.91 -12.36
C THR A 209 9.88 26.11 -13.48
N LEU A 210 9.38 26.79 -14.53
CA LEU A 210 8.67 26.16 -15.64
C LEU A 210 9.51 25.10 -16.36
N LYS A 211 10.82 25.36 -16.51
CA LYS A 211 11.75 24.44 -17.16
C LYS A 211 11.86 23.07 -16.45
N GLU A 212 11.65 22.99 -15.13
CA GLU A 212 11.62 21.71 -14.39
C GLU A 212 10.47 20.81 -14.84
N TYR A 213 9.48 21.39 -15.49
CA TYR A 213 8.27 20.71 -15.99
C TYR A 213 8.21 20.65 -17.52
N GLY A 214 9.34 20.91 -18.21
CA GLY A 214 9.35 20.89 -19.66
C GLY A 214 8.56 22.01 -20.33
N LEU A 215 8.27 23.09 -19.58
CA LEU A 215 7.53 24.23 -20.07
C LEU A 215 8.47 25.40 -20.37
N GLU A 216 8.23 26.08 -21.50
CA GLU A 216 9.01 27.23 -21.88
C GLU A 216 8.59 28.49 -21.11
N PRO A 217 9.55 29.38 -20.79
CA PRO A 217 9.23 30.71 -20.30
C PRO A 217 8.35 31.48 -21.30
N TYR A 218 7.46 32.29 -20.79
CA TYR A 218 6.55 33.07 -21.63
C TYR A 218 6.61 34.58 -21.30
N PHE A 219 6.20 35.43 -22.24
CA PHE A 219 6.16 36.84 -22.07
C PHE A 219 4.73 37.31 -21.85
N VAL A 220 4.53 38.11 -20.80
CA VAL A 220 3.24 38.81 -20.61
C VAL A 220 3.23 40.02 -21.54
N PRO A 221 2.13 40.33 -22.24
CA PRO A 221 2.02 41.53 -23.06
C PRO A 221 2.41 42.78 -22.29
N GLY A 222 3.37 43.55 -22.84
CA GLY A 222 3.90 44.76 -22.21
C GLY A 222 5.08 44.56 -21.26
N SER A 223 5.54 43.33 -21.06
CA SER A 223 6.77 43.04 -20.29
C SER A 223 7.93 42.63 -21.21
N SER A 224 9.13 43.16 -20.94
CA SER A 224 10.37 42.73 -21.59
C SER A 224 10.98 41.48 -20.93
N ASP A 225 10.59 41.15 -19.70
CA ASP A 225 11.15 40.03 -18.95
C ASP A 225 10.27 38.81 -19.06
N PRO A 226 10.87 37.61 -19.36
CA PRO A 226 10.13 36.37 -19.42
C PRO A 226 9.72 35.89 -18.02
N VAL A 227 8.51 35.39 -17.90
CA VAL A 227 8.04 34.66 -16.73
C VAL A 227 8.69 33.25 -16.76
N LYS A 228 9.60 33.02 -15.83
CA LYS A 228 10.34 31.75 -15.67
C LYS A 228 9.78 30.86 -14.58
N LYS A 229 8.98 31.43 -13.66
CA LYS A 229 8.37 30.72 -12.54
C LYS A 229 6.89 31.03 -12.48
N SER A 230 6.09 30.04 -12.14
CA SER A 230 4.65 30.22 -11.94
C SER A 230 4.13 29.22 -10.92
N ASP A 231 2.94 29.50 -10.42
CA ASP A 231 2.18 28.53 -9.65
C ASP A 231 1.62 27.48 -10.60
N LEU A 232 1.60 26.23 -10.17
CA LEU A 232 1.08 25.14 -10.98
C LEU A 232 0.44 24.04 -10.12
N VAL A 233 -0.41 23.24 -10.75
CA VAL A 233 -0.90 21.97 -10.22
C VAL A 233 -0.23 20.85 -10.96
N ARG A 234 0.37 19.93 -10.22
CA ARG A 234 0.97 18.71 -10.76
C ARG A 234 0.33 17.48 -10.15
N ARG A 235 0.31 16.41 -10.92
CA ARG A 235 -0.03 15.07 -10.46
C ARG A 235 1.13 14.14 -10.75
N LYS A 236 1.45 13.26 -9.80
CA LYS A 236 2.41 12.18 -9.99
C LYS A 236 1.71 10.87 -9.82
N ASN A 237 1.75 10.05 -10.85
CA ASN A 237 1.09 8.78 -10.92
C ASN A 237 2.08 7.64 -10.66
N VAL A 238 1.56 6.54 -10.17
CA VAL A 238 2.25 5.26 -9.98
C VAL A 238 1.31 4.14 -10.37
N ASP A 239 1.87 3.17 -11.12
CA ASP A 239 1.18 1.93 -11.51
C ASP A 239 2.17 0.78 -11.34
N SER A 240 1.85 -0.19 -10.50
CA SER A 240 2.79 -1.21 -10.07
C SER A 240 2.20 -2.61 -10.04
N ASP A 241 2.97 -3.54 -10.61
CA ASP A 241 2.73 -4.97 -10.58
C ASP A 241 3.83 -5.68 -9.78
N PHE A 242 3.45 -6.52 -8.85
CA PHE A 242 4.34 -7.38 -8.10
C PHE A 242 3.81 -8.80 -8.04
N GLY A 243 4.49 -9.74 -8.66
CA GLY A 243 4.07 -11.14 -8.67
C GLY A 243 5.22 -12.10 -8.50
N GLY A 244 4.90 -13.28 -8.01
CA GLY A 244 5.89 -14.31 -7.81
C GLY A 244 5.37 -15.58 -7.16
N MET A 245 6.32 -16.42 -6.82
CA MET A 245 6.07 -17.66 -6.08
C MET A 245 7.13 -17.89 -5.01
N VAL A 246 6.73 -18.57 -3.95
CA VAL A 246 7.63 -19.10 -2.94
C VAL A 246 7.26 -20.56 -2.67
N PHE A 247 8.26 -21.37 -2.32
CA PHE A 247 8.03 -22.76 -1.98
C PHE A 247 8.94 -23.22 -0.85
N SER A 248 8.52 -24.26 -0.14
CA SER A 248 9.37 -25.03 0.77
C SER A 248 8.99 -26.50 0.80
N LEU A 249 9.98 -27.36 0.67
CA LEU A 249 9.89 -28.81 0.89
C LEU A 249 10.55 -29.12 2.23
N ASN A 250 9.81 -29.70 3.15
CA ASN A 250 10.26 -29.97 4.50
C ASN A 250 10.26 -31.48 4.79
N TYR A 251 11.34 -31.92 5.39
CA TYR A 251 11.50 -33.26 5.96
C TYR A 251 11.70 -33.15 7.46
N GLN A 252 11.02 -34.03 8.20
CA GLN A 252 11.15 -34.12 9.65
C GLN A 252 11.15 -35.58 10.07
N SER A 253 12.17 -35.96 10.88
CA SER A 253 12.21 -37.20 11.63
C SER A 253 12.48 -36.91 13.10
N GLU A 254 12.66 -37.91 13.94
CA GLU A 254 12.92 -37.71 15.36
C GLU A 254 14.15 -36.84 15.65
N LYS A 255 15.22 -36.98 14.86
CA LYS A 255 16.49 -36.27 15.07
C LYS A 255 16.86 -35.28 13.97
N LEU A 256 16.24 -35.38 12.81
CA LEU A 256 16.66 -34.59 11.65
C LEU A 256 15.50 -33.79 11.07
N GLN A 257 15.72 -32.49 10.95
CA GLN A 257 14.84 -31.56 10.23
C GLN A 257 15.59 -30.93 9.06
N VAL A 258 15.04 -31.02 7.86
CA VAL A 258 15.59 -30.41 6.64
C VAL A 258 14.50 -29.59 5.98
N SER A 259 14.83 -28.36 5.61
CA SER A 259 13.99 -27.49 4.80
C SER A 259 14.76 -27.02 3.59
N LEU A 260 14.23 -27.24 2.41
CA LEU A 260 14.71 -26.68 1.14
C LEU A 260 13.62 -25.77 0.61
N GLY A 261 13.97 -24.56 0.24
CA GLY A 261 12.98 -23.62 -0.27
C GLY A 261 13.59 -22.49 -1.06
N GLY A 262 12.72 -21.62 -1.55
CA GLY A 262 13.13 -20.48 -2.34
C GLY A 262 11.95 -19.69 -2.85
N GLY A 263 12.26 -18.68 -3.65
CA GLY A 263 11.25 -17.84 -4.27
C GLY A 263 11.78 -17.13 -5.52
N ALA A 264 10.86 -16.76 -6.38
CA ALA A 264 11.12 -15.95 -7.56
C ALA A 264 10.05 -14.86 -7.66
N ASN A 265 10.47 -13.61 -7.73
CA ASN A 265 9.58 -12.46 -7.72
C ASN A 265 9.97 -11.46 -8.81
N LYS A 266 8.97 -10.81 -9.40
CA LYS A 266 9.14 -9.72 -10.34
C LYS A 266 8.28 -8.53 -9.93
N TYR A 267 8.89 -7.36 -9.90
CA TYR A 267 8.25 -6.07 -9.67
C TYR A 267 8.45 -5.17 -10.88
N VAL A 268 7.38 -4.57 -11.35
CA VAL A 268 7.38 -3.53 -12.38
C VAL A 268 6.63 -2.34 -11.81
N ASN A 269 7.12 -1.15 -12.04
CA ASN A 269 6.49 0.06 -11.55
C ASN A 269 6.69 1.20 -12.54
N ASP A 270 5.59 1.67 -13.11
CA ASP A 270 5.53 2.80 -13.99
C ASP A 270 5.22 4.07 -13.18
N HIS A 271 6.00 5.12 -13.45
CA HIS A 271 5.84 6.43 -12.83
C HIS A 271 5.75 7.49 -13.91
N ASP A 272 4.78 8.36 -13.81
CA ASP A 272 4.71 9.55 -14.62
C ASP A 272 4.34 10.79 -13.81
N GLY A 273 4.70 11.95 -14.34
CA GLY A 273 4.32 13.23 -13.75
C GLY A 273 3.67 14.13 -14.79
N LYS A 274 2.51 14.67 -14.42
CA LYS A 274 1.69 15.54 -15.28
C LYS A 274 1.53 16.91 -14.67
N VAL A 275 1.58 17.94 -15.51
CA VAL A 275 1.16 19.29 -15.17
C VAL A 275 -0.29 19.45 -15.63
N LEU A 276 -1.19 19.65 -14.67
CA LEU A 276 -2.62 19.79 -14.93
C LEU A 276 -3.04 21.24 -15.19
N TRP A 277 -2.31 22.19 -14.59
CA TRP A 277 -2.61 23.61 -14.69
C TRP A 277 -1.38 24.47 -14.34
N VAL A 278 -1.27 25.63 -14.97
CA VAL A 278 -0.27 26.66 -14.68
C VAL A 278 -0.96 28.02 -14.65
N LYS A 279 -0.67 28.81 -13.63
CA LYS A 279 -1.25 30.15 -13.44
C LYS A 279 -0.85 31.08 -14.59
N ASN A 280 -1.83 31.64 -15.30
CA ASN A 280 -1.65 32.64 -16.37
C ASN A 280 -0.66 32.23 -17.46
N TYR A 281 -0.55 30.93 -17.76
CA TYR A 281 0.38 30.44 -18.77
C TYR A 281 -0.04 30.88 -20.18
N ILE A 282 0.90 31.53 -20.89
CA ILE A 282 0.75 31.92 -22.29
C ILE A 282 1.68 31.04 -23.11
N GLY A 283 1.16 29.97 -23.68
CA GLY A 283 1.90 28.99 -24.46
C GLY A 283 1.03 27.77 -24.76
N SER A 284 1.58 26.84 -25.54
CA SER A 284 0.92 25.57 -25.83
C SER A 284 1.11 24.61 -24.66
N LEU A 285 0.10 24.47 -23.82
CA LEU A 285 0.04 23.43 -22.80
C LEU A 285 -0.99 22.40 -23.23
N SER A 286 -0.54 21.19 -23.55
CA SER A 286 -1.45 20.08 -23.77
C SER A 286 -2.19 19.73 -22.49
N PRO A 287 -3.46 19.32 -22.55
CA PRO A 287 -4.09 18.70 -21.39
C PRO A 287 -3.22 17.59 -20.84
N ASP A 288 -3.06 17.54 -19.52
CA ASP A 288 -2.23 16.55 -18.83
C ASP A 288 -0.77 16.46 -19.34
N HIS A 289 -0.13 17.61 -19.54
CA HIS A 289 1.25 17.70 -20.01
C HIS A 289 2.20 16.86 -19.17
N THR A 290 2.76 15.81 -19.77
CA THR A 290 3.71 14.90 -19.11
C THR A 290 5.10 15.53 -19.06
N PHE A 291 5.70 15.65 -17.86
CA PHE A 291 7.03 16.21 -17.68
C PHE A 291 8.08 15.16 -17.31
N TYR A 292 7.68 13.97 -16.91
CA TYR A 292 8.55 12.79 -16.83
C TYR A 292 7.73 11.51 -16.92
N GLU A 293 8.39 10.45 -17.40
CA GLU A 293 7.88 9.08 -17.44
C GLU A 293 9.07 8.13 -17.26
N ASN A 294 8.93 7.12 -16.44
CA ASN A 294 9.92 6.07 -16.26
C ASN A 294 9.31 4.78 -15.74
N THR A 295 10.01 3.65 -16.03
CA THR A 295 9.64 2.32 -15.56
C THR A 295 10.76 1.74 -14.71
N GLY A 296 10.47 1.38 -13.48
CA GLY A 296 11.35 0.62 -12.59
C GLY A 296 11.04 -0.88 -12.68
N LYS A 297 12.09 -1.72 -12.83
CA LYS A 297 11.93 -3.18 -12.84
C LYS A 297 12.91 -3.82 -11.85
N LYS A 298 12.42 -4.80 -11.09
CA LYS A 298 13.25 -5.60 -10.20
C LYS A 298 12.84 -7.06 -10.31
N THR A 299 13.84 -7.95 -10.46
CA THR A 299 13.66 -9.40 -10.36
C THR A 299 14.50 -9.89 -9.20
N ASP A 300 13.95 -10.77 -8.39
CA ASP A 300 14.60 -11.41 -7.26
C ASP A 300 14.37 -12.91 -7.33
N VAL A 301 15.45 -13.68 -7.18
CA VAL A 301 15.40 -15.14 -7.09
C VAL A 301 16.29 -15.56 -5.93
N ASN A 302 15.78 -16.39 -5.05
CA ASN A 302 16.54 -16.92 -3.94
C ASN A 302 16.25 -18.41 -3.72
N LEU A 303 17.25 -19.10 -3.19
CA LEU A 303 17.15 -20.48 -2.74
C LEU A 303 17.82 -20.59 -1.38
N TYR A 304 17.29 -21.43 -0.50
CA TYR A 304 17.89 -21.70 0.80
C TYR A 304 17.77 -23.18 1.17
N GLY A 305 18.71 -23.63 2.00
CA GLY A 305 18.66 -24.91 2.70
C GLY A 305 18.91 -24.71 4.18
N ARG A 306 18.12 -25.39 5.00
CA ARG A 306 18.28 -25.43 6.46
C ARG A 306 18.31 -26.88 6.94
N LEU A 307 19.26 -27.17 7.82
CA LEU A 307 19.39 -28.49 8.46
C LEU A 307 19.53 -28.26 9.96
N ASN A 308 18.71 -28.96 10.73
CA ASN A 308 18.83 -29.05 12.18
C ASN A 308 18.97 -30.55 12.54
N TYR A 309 19.94 -30.88 13.38
CA TYR A 309 20.18 -32.24 13.88
C TYR A 309 20.29 -32.21 15.39
N GLU A 310 19.49 -33.01 16.05
CA GLU A 310 19.53 -33.21 17.51
C GLU A 310 20.45 -34.38 17.84
N LEU A 311 21.48 -34.11 18.66
CA LEU A 311 22.50 -35.07 19.07
C LEU A 311 21.98 -36.08 20.13
#